data_012470ff4fe45e59bd6fe7eafe02313c
#
_entry.id   012470ff4fe45e59bd6fe7eafe02313c
#
_cell.length_a   1.000
_cell.length_b   1.000
_cell.length_c   1.000
_cell.angle_alpha   90.00
_cell.angle_beta   90.00
_cell.angle_gamma   90.00
#
_symmetry.space_group_name_H-M   'P 1'
#
loop_
_entity.id
_entity.type
_entity.pdbx_description
1 polymer ?
#
loop_
_entity_poly.entity_id
_entity_poly.type
_entity_poly.pdbx_seq_one_letter_code
_entity_poly.pdbx_strand_id
1 'polypeptide(L)'
;RSFSMQKKLKLRNDVTFAVREYLIQNDFLEIATPILIKSTPEGARDFLVPSRMQPGKFYALPQSPQLFKQILMVSGFDRYFQIARCFRDEDLRGDRQLEHTQIDMELSFVSKEDVFKIIEGMLSYVFKKTLGIDIPLPFPRLSYQEAMDRYGSDKPDLRFDFSLQDFSSLAELGEFANFKETLKSGGVIKALVASGCADYSRKTISELEETARVYGAKGLAWMKVHEKGIEGGVSKFFESAKDRIIKELQAKPGDLILLLGDEWKTACTSLGAVRNKLGSLLSLKDKNLFRFAWVIDFPLFEWNQEENKWDPAHHMFTMPQERFLPNLEKDPGSVLGDLYDLVCNGLELASGSIRIHDPEIQKRIFSIVGFSEEQAQERFGFLL
;
A
#
# COMPACT_ATOMS: atom_id res chain seq x y z
N ARG A 1 34.68 0.50 8.54
CA ARG A 1 34.72 0.64 10.02
C ARG A 1 33.72 1.67 10.57
N SER A 2 32.61 1.93 9.85
CA SER A 2 31.56 2.83 10.36
C SER A 2 30.80 2.18 11.54
N PHE A 3 30.80 2.85 12.68
CA PHE A 3 30.06 2.41 13.87
C PHE A 3 28.54 2.30 13.60
N SER A 4 28.01 3.22 12.79
CA SER A 4 26.61 3.17 12.36
C SER A 4 26.29 1.89 11.56
N MET A 5 27.17 1.49 10.63
CA MET A 5 26.99 0.25 9.85
C MET A 5 27.06 -0.98 10.74
N GLN A 6 28.00 -1.02 11.67
CA GLN A 6 28.11 -2.15 12.61
C GLN A 6 26.83 -2.31 13.46
N LYS A 7 26.25 -1.19 13.94
CA LYS A 7 24.97 -1.21 14.67
C LYS A 7 23.84 -1.79 13.81
N LYS A 8 23.74 -1.36 12.54
CA LYS A 8 22.71 -1.86 11.63
C LYS A 8 22.86 -3.38 11.37
N LEU A 9 24.08 -3.85 11.14
CA LEU A 9 24.35 -5.28 10.91
C LEU A 9 24.04 -6.11 12.15
N LYS A 10 24.42 -5.61 13.34
CA LYS A 10 24.09 -6.26 14.61
C LYS A 10 22.58 -6.33 14.82
N LEU A 11 21.87 -5.20 14.65
CA LEU A 11 20.42 -5.16 14.77
C LEU A 11 19.75 -6.15 13.80
N ARG A 12 20.20 -6.20 12.54
CA ARG A 12 19.69 -7.17 11.57
C ARG A 12 19.89 -8.61 12.04
N ASN A 13 21.05 -8.95 12.60
CA ASN A 13 21.30 -10.27 13.17
C ASN A 13 20.33 -10.58 14.31
N ASP A 14 20.17 -9.63 15.25
CA ASP A 14 19.34 -9.81 16.45
C ASP A 14 17.85 -9.94 16.06
N VAL A 15 17.38 -9.16 15.09
CA VAL A 15 16.02 -9.27 14.51
C VAL A 15 15.81 -10.64 13.87
N THR A 16 16.75 -11.09 13.03
CA THR A 16 16.64 -12.39 12.35
C THR A 16 16.57 -13.54 13.35
N PHE A 17 17.38 -13.48 14.41
CA PHE A 17 17.35 -14.48 15.48
C PHE A 17 16.02 -14.47 16.24
N ALA A 18 15.53 -13.28 16.61
CA ALA A 18 14.27 -13.13 17.32
C ALA A 18 13.07 -13.62 16.51
N VAL A 19 13.06 -13.38 15.20
CA VAL A 19 12.03 -13.91 14.28
C VAL A 19 12.03 -15.43 14.28
N ARG A 20 13.20 -16.06 14.10
CA ARG A 20 13.32 -17.53 14.13
C ARG A 20 12.82 -18.11 15.45
N GLU A 21 13.24 -17.53 16.55
CA GLU A 21 12.83 -17.99 17.87
C GLU A 21 11.31 -17.93 18.06
N TYR A 22 10.69 -16.80 17.71
CA TYR A 22 9.25 -16.65 17.81
C TYR A 22 8.49 -17.63 16.91
N LEU A 23 8.90 -17.77 15.65
CA LEU A 23 8.20 -18.63 14.69
C LEU A 23 8.34 -20.11 15.05
N ILE A 24 9.53 -20.56 15.48
CA ILE A 24 9.74 -21.95 15.96
C ILE A 24 8.88 -22.23 17.19
N GLN A 25 8.76 -21.28 18.13
CA GLN A 25 7.88 -21.42 19.31
C GLN A 25 6.39 -21.45 18.96
N ASN A 26 6.03 -21.04 17.76
CA ASN A 26 4.66 -21.09 17.20
C ASN A 26 4.50 -22.19 16.14
N ASP A 27 5.29 -23.25 16.23
CA ASP A 27 5.22 -24.47 15.41
C ASP A 27 5.50 -24.25 13.91
N PHE A 28 6.24 -23.21 13.55
CA PHE A 28 6.71 -23.03 12.18
C PHE A 28 8.00 -23.81 11.93
N LEU A 29 8.07 -24.39 10.73
CA LEU A 29 9.26 -25.08 10.24
C LEU A 29 10.03 -24.17 9.27
N GLU A 30 11.32 -23.92 9.55
CA GLU A 30 12.20 -23.18 8.61
C GLU A 30 12.67 -24.13 7.51
N ILE A 31 12.29 -23.86 6.26
CA ILE A 31 12.68 -24.70 5.11
C ILE A 31 13.33 -23.80 4.06
N ALA A 32 14.61 -24.09 3.74
CA ALA A 32 15.33 -23.40 2.68
C ALA A 32 14.90 -23.94 1.30
N THR A 33 14.51 -23.05 0.40
CA THR A 33 14.12 -23.39 -0.97
C THR A 33 15.27 -23.16 -1.95
N PRO A 34 15.26 -23.81 -3.13
CA PRO A 34 16.26 -23.59 -4.17
C PRO A 34 16.30 -22.12 -4.66
N ILE A 35 17.51 -21.66 -5.03
CA ILE A 35 17.73 -20.32 -5.60
C ILE A 35 17.82 -20.38 -7.13
N LEU A 36 18.33 -21.46 -7.71
CA LEU A 36 18.33 -21.68 -9.16
C LEU A 36 17.02 -22.36 -9.57
N ILE A 37 16.09 -21.60 -10.12
CA ILE A 37 14.74 -22.07 -10.41
C ILE A 37 14.34 -21.84 -11.88
N LYS A 38 13.18 -22.34 -12.28
CA LYS A 38 12.52 -21.94 -13.52
C LYS A 38 11.94 -20.53 -13.34
N SER A 39 12.00 -19.71 -14.39
CA SER A 39 11.32 -18.41 -14.42
C SER A 39 9.84 -18.53 -14.05
N THR A 40 9.38 -17.63 -13.19
CA THR A 40 8.00 -17.58 -12.71
C THR A 40 7.47 -16.15 -12.84
N PRO A 41 6.27 -15.94 -13.42
CA PRO A 41 5.70 -14.61 -13.59
C PRO A 41 5.12 -14.11 -12.26
N GLU A 42 5.93 -13.42 -11.44
CA GLU A 42 5.52 -12.88 -10.14
C GLU A 42 5.43 -11.33 -10.13
N GLY A 43 5.37 -10.70 -11.30
CA GLY A 43 5.16 -9.24 -11.42
C GLY A 43 6.43 -8.42 -11.69
N ALA A 44 7.62 -8.86 -11.29
CA ALA A 44 8.90 -8.25 -11.65
C ALA A 44 9.58 -9.00 -12.81
N ARG A 45 10.65 -8.43 -13.37
CA ARG A 45 11.53 -9.17 -14.28
C ARG A 45 12.50 -10.04 -13.49
N ASP A 46 12.83 -11.21 -14.05
CA ASP A 46 13.74 -12.16 -13.45
C ASP A 46 15.20 -11.82 -13.80
N PHE A 47 16.11 -12.03 -12.83
CA PHE A 47 17.53 -12.17 -13.12
C PHE A 47 17.80 -13.57 -13.67
N LEU A 48 18.44 -13.66 -14.86
CA LEU A 48 18.73 -14.90 -15.55
C LEU A 48 20.16 -15.37 -15.32
N VAL A 49 20.35 -16.67 -15.08
CA VAL A 49 21.65 -17.31 -14.95
C VAL A 49 21.81 -18.32 -16.08
N PRO A 50 22.78 -18.16 -17.01
CA PRO A 50 22.98 -19.09 -18.12
C PRO A 50 23.33 -20.50 -17.61
N SER A 51 22.72 -21.52 -18.23
CA SER A 51 23.05 -22.92 -17.94
C SER A 51 24.29 -23.36 -18.72
N ARG A 52 25.36 -23.71 -18.02
CA ARG A 52 26.54 -24.28 -18.69
C ARG A 52 26.28 -25.68 -19.28
N MET A 53 25.38 -26.45 -18.64
CA MET A 53 25.08 -27.84 -19.04
C MET A 53 24.10 -27.94 -20.20
N GLN A 54 23.31 -26.89 -20.42
CA GLN A 54 22.29 -26.86 -21.49
C GLN A 54 22.39 -25.53 -22.24
N PRO A 55 23.18 -25.47 -23.33
CA PRO A 55 23.33 -24.25 -24.12
C PRO A 55 21.97 -23.69 -24.58
N GLY A 56 21.83 -22.37 -24.49
CA GLY A 56 20.59 -21.66 -24.83
C GLY A 56 19.49 -21.71 -23.76
N LYS A 57 19.70 -22.41 -22.64
CA LYS A 57 18.79 -22.39 -21.49
C LYS A 57 19.33 -21.60 -20.31
N PHE A 58 18.40 -21.11 -19.48
CA PHE A 58 18.68 -20.27 -18.32
C PHE A 58 17.96 -20.78 -17.09
N TYR A 59 18.56 -20.59 -15.92
CA TYR A 59 17.88 -20.54 -14.65
C TYR A 59 17.45 -19.11 -14.38
N ALA A 60 16.43 -18.94 -13.51
CA ALA A 60 16.07 -17.65 -12.93
C ALA A 60 16.44 -17.60 -11.45
N LEU A 61 16.72 -16.39 -10.93
CA LEU A 61 16.79 -16.16 -9.49
C LEU A 61 15.38 -15.87 -8.96
N PRO A 62 15.00 -16.34 -7.75
CA PRO A 62 13.64 -16.23 -7.26
C PRO A 62 13.27 -14.79 -6.90
N GLN A 63 12.11 -14.34 -7.37
CA GLN A 63 11.49 -13.10 -6.90
C GLN A 63 10.91 -13.25 -5.48
N SER A 64 10.44 -14.46 -5.18
CA SER A 64 10.04 -14.96 -3.87
C SER A 64 10.03 -16.50 -3.90
N PRO A 65 9.94 -17.22 -2.77
CA PRO A 65 9.78 -18.67 -2.75
C PRO A 65 8.32 -19.13 -2.99
N GLN A 66 7.49 -18.34 -3.69
CA GLN A 66 6.04 -18.52 -3.81
C GLN A 66 5.62 -19.93 -4.25
N LEU A 67 6.24 -20.48 -5.29
CA LEU A 67 5.89 -21.78 -5.80
C LEU A 67 6.22 -22.91 -4.82
N PHE A 68 7.40 -22.83 -4.21
CA PHE A 68 7.87 -23.84 -3.28
C PHE A 68 7.05 -23.87 -2.01
N LYS A 69 6.70 -22.71 -1.45
CA LYS A 69 5.89 -22.68 -0.23
C LYS A 69 4.47 -23.22 -0.47
N GLN A 70 3.86 -22.99 -1.63
CA GLN A 70 2.59 -23.61 -1.98
C GLN A 70 2.70 -25.13 -2.11
N ILE A 71 3.76 -25.66 -2.75
CA ILE A 71 4.05 -27.10 -2.82
C ILE A 71 4.23 -27.66 -1.41
N LEU A 72 4.90 -26.96 -0.50
CA LEU A 72 5.05 -27.40 0.88
C LEU A 72 3.71 -27.51 1.60
N MET A 73 2.78 -26.56 1.40
CA MET A 73 1.43 -26.66 1.95
C MET A 73 0.69 -27.88 1.42
N VAL A 74 0.70 -28.11 0.10
CA VAL A 74 0.12 -29.31 -0.53
C VAL A 74 0.76 -30.61 0.01
N SER A 75 2.04 -30.55 0.37
CA SER A 75 2.78 -31.70 0.93
C SER A 75 2.52 -31.92 2.43
N GLY A 76 1.65 -31.14 3.06
CA GLY A 76 1.25 -31.32 4.46
C GLY A 76 2.11 -30.57 5.48
N PHE A 77 2.86 -29.54 5.07
CA PHE A 77 3.56 -28.63 5.99
C PHE A 77 2.63 -27.46 6.33
N ASP A 78 1.98 -27.48 7.48
CA ASP A 78 0.95 -26.51 7.84
C ASP A 78 1.48 -25.11 8.17
N ARG A 79 2.74 -24.98 8.58
CA ARG A 79 3.38 -23.73 8.96
C ARG A 79 4.82 -23.70 8.50
N TYR A 80 5.06 -22.98 7.46
CA TYR A 80 6.38 -22.77 6.86
C TYR A 80 6.87 -21.34 7.07
N PHE A 81 8.17 -21.16 7.27
CA PHE A 81 8.83 -19.88 7.05
C PHE A 81 10.24 -20.05 6.48
N GLN A 82 10.77 -18.97 5.96
CA GLN A 82 12.15 -18.85 5.48
C GLN A 82 12.62 -17.40 5.59
N ILE A 83 13.89 -17.21 5.97
CA ILE A 83 14.59 -15.94 5.78
C ILE A 83 15.14 -15.93 4.35
N ALA A 84 14.28 -15.61 3.40
CA ALA A 84 14.52 -15.82 1.97
C ALA A 84 15.30 -14.68 1.32
N ARG A 85 16.25 -15.01 0.44
CA ARG A 85 16.86 -14.07 -0.50
C ARG A 85 15.96 -13.96 -1.72
N CYS A 86 15.58 -12.72 -2.06
CA CYS A 86 14.71 -12.41 -3.18
C CYS A 86 15.40 -11.43 -4.12
N PHE A 87 15.17 -11.61 -5.42
CA PHE A 87 15.81 -10.87 -6.50
C PHE A 87 14.75 -10.33 -7.46
N ARG A 88 14.74 -9.03 -7.73
CA ARG A 88 13.78 -8.41 -8.64
C ARG A 88 14.51 -7.40 -9.51
N ASP A 89 14.46 -7.59 -10.83
CA ASP A 89 15.03 -6.65 -11.80
C ASP A 89 14.02 -5.53 -12.07
N GLU A 90 13.99 -4.59 -11.15
CA GLU A 90 13.11 -3.41 -11.16
C GLU A 90 13.93 -2.13 -11.03
N ASP A 91 13.30 -1.00 -11.36
CA ASP A 91 13.91 0.31 -11.13
C ASP A 91 14.14 0.58 -9.64
N LEU A 92 15.33 1.08 -9.31
CA LEU A 92 15.67 1.45 -7.94
C LEU A 92 14.79 2.60 -7.46
N ARG A 93 14.18 2.41 -6.29
CA ARG A 93 13.41 3.43 -5.57
C ARG A 93 13.92 3.55 -4.14
N GLY A 94 13.49 4.56 -3.40
CA GLY A 94 13.94 4.80 -2.04
C GLY A 94 13.74 3.62 -1.06
N ASP A 95 12.74 2.79 -1.32
CA ASP A 95 12.33 1.62 -0.53
C ASP A 95 12.50 0.27 -1.25
N ARG A 96 13.03 0.26 -2.49
CA ARG A 96 13.20 -0.97 -3.29
C ARG A 96 14.65 -1.19 -3.68
N GLN A 97 15.09 -2.43 -3.53
CA GLN A 97 16.44 -2.91 -3.89
C GLN A 97 16.30 -4.13 -4.81
N LEU A 98 17.24 -4.29 -5.74
CA LEU A 98 17.31 -5.44 -6.65
C LEU A 98 17.43 -6.77 -5.92
N GLU A 99 18.11 -6.77 -4.77
CA GLU A 99 18.26 -7.89 -3.86
C GLU A 99 17.80 -7.48 -2.46
N HIS A 100 16.89 -8.26 -1.88
CA HIS A 100 16.40 -8.02 -0.53
C HIS A 100 16.17 -9.35 0.22
N THR A 101 15.94 -9.26 1.52
CA THR A 101 15.64 -10.42 2.35
C THR A 101 14.20 -10.30 2.85
N GLN A 102 13.41 -11.36 2.66
CA GLN A 102 12.05 -11.48 3.19
C GLN A 102 12.03 -12.42 4.39
N ILE A 103 11.19 -12.12 5.37
CA ILE A 103 10.62 -13.11 6.29
C ILE A 103 9.41 -13.66 5.53
N ASP A 104 9.61 -14.77 4.84
CA ASP A 104 8.56 -15.39 4.04
C ASP A 104 7.85 -16.47 4.85
N MET A 105 6.52 -16.49 4.78
CA MET A 105 5.68 -17.38 5.58
C MET A 105 4.52 -17.90 4.74
N GLU A 106 4.12 -19.15 5.02
CA GLU A 106 2.89 -19.73 4.48
C GLU A 106 2.23 -20.60 5.54
N LEU A 107 0.89 -20.52 5.62
CA LEU A 107 0.09 -21.25 6.59
C LEU A 107 -1.10 -21.92 5.91
N SER A 108 -1.41 -23.15 6.31
CA SER A 108 -2.62 -23.88 5.90
C SER A 108 -3.74 -23.71 6.91
N PHE A 109 -5.00 -23.79 6.44
CA PHE A 109 -6.22 -23.84 7.26
C PHE A 109 -6.41 -22.65 8.20
N VAL A 110 -6.03 -21.44 7.76
CA VAL A 110 -6.09 -20.21 8.54
C VAL A 110 -6.95 -19.15 7.86
N SER A 111 -7.54 -18.29 8.67
CA SER A 111 -8.14 -17.02 8.24
C SER A 111 -7.10 -15.89 8.22
N LYS A 112 -7.43 -14.76 7.61
CA LYS A 112 -6.57 -13.56 7.67
C LYS A 112 -6.32 -13.08 9.09
N GLU A 113 -7.30 -13.20 9.99
CA GLU A 113 -7.14 -12.82 11.40
C GLU A 113 -6.14 -13.71 12.14
N ASP A 114 -6.04 -14.99 11.80
CA ASP A 114 -5.01 -15.88 12.35
C ASP A 114 -3.61 -15.43 11.90
N VAL A 115 -3.46 -15.04 10.63
CA VAL A 115 -2.21 -14.48 10.11
C VAL A 115 -1.86 -13.18 10.84
N PHE A 116 -2.83 -12.26 11.00
CA PHE A 116 -2.61 -11.00 11.72
C PHE A 116 -2.13 -11.24 13.14
N LYS A 117 -2.75 -12.16 13.87
CA LYS A 117 -2.35 -12.50 15.24
C LYS A 117 -0.91 -13.01 15.32
N ILE A 118 -0.48 -13.85 14.39
CA ILE A 118 0.90 -14.36 14.34
C ILE A 118 1.88 -13.22 14.05
N ILE A 119 1.61 -12.39 13.04
CA ILE A 119 2.49 -11.29 12.65
C ILE A 119 2.55 -10.21 13.74
N GLU A 120 1.42 -9.83 14.32
CA GLU A 120 1.37 -8.86 15.43
C GLU A 120 2.18 -9.35 16.63
N GLY A 121 2.01 -10.63 17.00
CA GLY A 121 2.77 -11.25 18.07
C GLY A 121 4.28 -11.32 17.78
N MET A 122 4.66 -11.68 16.55
CA MET A 122 6.05 -11.69 16.09
C MET A 122 6.69 -10.30 16.19
N LEU A 123 6.02 -9.27 15.68
CA LEU A 123 6.54 -7.91 15.72
C LEU A 123 6.65 -7.39 17.15
N SER A 124 5.65 -7.62 18.00
CA SER A 124 5.70 -7.26 19.40
C SER A 124 6.91 -7.90 20.10
N TYR A 125 7.11 -9.21 19.87
CA TYR A 125 8.26 -9.94 20.41
C TYR A 125 9.60 -9.38 19.91
N VAL A 126 9.74 -9.16 18.60
CA VAL A 126 10.95 -8.64 17.97
C VAL A 126 11.28 -7.24 18.48
N PHE A 127 10.33 -6.31 18.50
CA PHE A 127 10.54 -4.94 18.98
C PHE A 127 10.92 -4.90 20.46
N LYS A 128 10.25 -5.70 21.29
CA LYS A 128 10.59 -5.81 22.71
C LYS A 128 11.99 -6.34 22.91
N LYS A 129 12.34 -7.43 22.22
CA LYS A 129 13.62 -8.13 22.41
C LYS A 129 14.81 -7.36 21.87
N THR A 130 14.66 -6.67 20.72
CA THR A 130 15.78 -6.03 20.01
C THR A 130 15.94 -4.55 20.31
N LEU A 131 14.85 -3.86 20.62
CA LEU A 131 14.81 -2.41 20.83
C LEU A 131 14.34 -2.01 22.23
N GLY A 132 13.77 -2.95 23.01
CA GLY A 132 13.15 -2.64 24.32
C GLY A 132 11.84 -1.85 24.22
N ILE A 133 11.23 -1.82 23.04
CA ILE A 133 10.01 -1.04 22.75
C ILE A 133 8.79 -1.96 22.83
N ASP A 134 7.79 -1.55 23.59
CA ASP A 134 6.46 -2.18 23.58
C ASP A 134 5.61 -1.54 22.48
N ILE A 135 5.07 -2.34 21.56
CA ILE A 135 4.14 -1.88 20.54
C ILE A 135 2.72 -2.31 20.93
N PRO A 136 1.73 -1.39 20.89
CA PRO A 136 0.36 -1.73 21.28
C PRO A 136 -0.29 -2.67 20.28
N LEU A 137 -1.02 -3.66 20.80
CA LEU A 137 -1.80 -4.62 20.01
C LEU A 137 -3.30 -4.54 20.40
N PRO A 138 -4.21 -4.91 19.52
CA PRO A 138 -4.02 -5.23 18.09
C PRO A 138 -3.73 -3.98 17.25
N PHE A 139 -3.14 -4.15 16.06
CA PHE A 139 -2.96 -3.02 15.14
C PHE A 139 -4.31 -2.58 14.55
N PRO A 140 -4.53 -1.27 14.32
CA PRO A 140 -5.72 -0.78 13.61
C PRO A 140 -5.89 -1.44 12.24
N ARG A 141 -7.16 -1.65 11.84
CA ARG A 141 -7.53 -2.09 10.49
C ARG A 141 -8.12 -0.90 9.75
N LEU A 142 -7.60 -0.60 8.58
CA LEU A 142 -8.10 0.41 7.65
C LEU A 142 -8.48 -0.29 6.35
N SER A 143 -9.65 -0.02 5.80
CA SER A 143 -9.88 -0.45 4.42
C SER A 143 -9.00 0.36 3.46
N TYR A 144 -8.69 -0.20 2.28
CA TYR A 144 -7.99 0.54 1.22
C TYR A 144 -8.69 1.87 0.90
N GLN A 145 -10.02 1.84 0.80
CA GLN A 145 -10.82 3.03 0.56
C GLN A 145 -10.63 4.07 1.67
N GLU A 146 -10.69 3.66 2.94
CA GLU A 146 -10.48 4.56 4.07
C GLU A 146 -9.06 5.12 4.10
N ALA A 147 -8.06 4.29 3.85
CA ALA A 147 -6.65 4.71 3.80
C ALA A 147 -6.43 5.78 2.72
N MET A 148 -7.00 5.57 1.52
CA MET A 148 -6.94 6.53 0.44
C MET A 148 -7.74 7.79 0.73
N ASP A 149 -8.98 7.68 1.22
CA ASP A 149 -9.84 8.82 1.48
C ASP A 149 -9.31 9.74 2.59
N ARG A 150 -8.69 9.18 3.63
CA ARG A 150 -8.21 9.94 4.79
C ARG A 150 -6.74 10.35 4.71
N TYR A 151 -5.92 9.57 4.04
CA TYR A 151 -4.47 9.80 4.06
C TYR A 151 -3.86 9.94 2.66
N GLY A 152 -4.62 9.64 1.61
CA GLY A 152 -4.19 9.68 0.23
C GLY A 152 -3.09 8.67 -0.11
N SER A 153 -3.07 7.55 0.59
CA SER A 153 -2.08 6.49 0.41
C SER A 153 -2.55 5.17 1.00
N ASP A 154 -2.26 4.08 0.31
CA ASP A 154 -2.39 2.69 0.77
C ASP A 154 -1.40 2.32 1.90
N LYS A 155 -0.39 3.15 2.13
CA LYS A 155 0.61 3.02 3.20
C LYS A 155 0.72 4.31 4.01
N PRO A 156 -0.31 4.65 4.82
CA PRO A 156 -0.38 5.91 5.53
C PRO A 156 0.66 6.03 6.64
N ASP A 157 1.22 7.24 6.79
CA ASP A 157 1.98 7.60 7.98
C ASP A 157 1.01 8.09 9.07
N LEU A 158 0.84 7.27 10.11
CA LEU A 158 -0.11 7.51 11.20
C LEU A 158 0.53 8.20 12.43
N ARG A 159 1.74 8.73 12.30
CA ARG A 159 2.41 9.46 13.38
C ARG A 159 1.87 10.85 13.62
N PHE A 160 1.10 11.39 12.68
CA PHE A 160 0.52 12.75 12.77
C PHE A 160 -0.89 12.77 12.20
N ASP A 161 -1.72 13.67 12.73
CA ASP A 161 -3.16 13.69 12.52
C ASP A 161 -3.61 14.75 11.50
N PHE A 162 -3.08 14.67 10.28
CA PHE A 162 -3.64 15.39 9.14
C PHE A 162 -4.43 14.41 8.28
N SER A 163 -5.73 14.57 8.21
CA SER A 163 -6.59 13.76 7.35
C SER A 163 -7.15 14.58 6.19
N LEU A 164 -7.24 13.95 5.03
CA LEU A 164 -7.98 14.47 3.89
C LEU A 164 -9.47 14.42 4.23
N GLN A 165 -10.23 15.38 3.70
CA GLN A 165 -11.67 15.45 3.86
C GLN A 165 -12.34 15.62 2.50
N ASP A 166 -13.56 15.12 2.36
CA ASP A 166 -14.34 15.39 1.15
C ASP A 166 -14.85 16.83 1.15
N PHE A 167 -14.58 17.55 0.08
CA PHE A 167 -15.01 18.93 -0.10
C PHE A 167 -16.02 19.06 -1.25
N SER A 168 -16.42 17.98 -1.89
CA SER A 168 -17.22 18.01 -3.12
C SER A 168 -18.55 18.74 -2.94
N SER A 169 -19.29 18.45 -1.86
CA SER A 169 -20.56 19.13 -1.54
C SER A 169 -20.39 20.62 -1.22
N LEU A 170 -19.26 20.99 -0.58
CA LEU A 170 -18.93 22.39 -0.33
C LEU A 170 -18.48 23.12 -1.60
N ALA A 171 -17.82 22.42 -2.51
CA ALA A 171 -17.38 22.96 -3.78
C ALA A 171 -18.55 23.38 -4.68
N GLU A 172 -19.69 22.67 -4.60
CA GLU A 172 -20.93 23.02 -5.31
C GLU A 172 -21.52 24.38 -4.91
N LEU A 173 -21.26 24.83 -3.68
CA LEU A 173 -21.73 26.12 -3.17
C LEU A 173 -20.92 27.31 -3.70
N GLY A 174 -19.79 27.05 -4.32
CA GLY A 174 -18.88 28.06 -4.83
C GLY A 174 -19.02 28.27 -6.37
N GLU A 175 -18.40 29.34 -6.87
CA GLU A 175 -18.39 29.68 -8.28
C GLU A 175 -17.02 29.39 -8.95
N PHE A 176 -16.20 28.49 -8.37
CA PHE A 176 -14.90 28.14 -8.95
C PHE A 176 -15.07 27.15 -10.11
N ALA A 177 -14.88 27.65 -11.35
CA ALA A 177 -15.19 26.92 -12.58
C ALA A 177 -14.49 25.54 -12.67
N ASN A 178 -13.21 25.47 -12.29
CA ASN A 178 -12.45 24.21 -12.36
C ASN A 178 -13.06 23.10 -11.47
N PHE A 179 -13.55 23.45 -10.27
CA PHE A 179 -14.19 22.47 -9.40
C PHE A 179 -15.55 22.01 -9.94
N LYS A 180 -16.32 22.94 -10.49
CA LYS A 180 -17.59 22.60 -11.16
C LYS A 180 -17.38 21.65 -12.34
N GLU A 181 -16.35 21.88 -13.15
CA GLU A 181 -15.99 21.01 -14.26
C GLU A 181 -15.55 19.61 -13.78
N THR A 182 -14.69 19.54 -12.76
CA THR A 182 -14.26 18.28 -12.14
C THR A 182 -15.45 17.47 -11.63
N LEU A 183 -16.35 18.09 -10.86
CA LEU A 183 -17.54 17.41 -10.33
C LEU A 183 -18.48 16.94 -11.46
N LYS A 184 -18.65 17.76 -12.50
CA LYS A 184 -19.47 17.42 -13.67
C LYS A 184 -18.92 16.23 -14.45
N SER A 185 -17.60 16.06 -14.48
CA SER A 185 -16.93 14.90 -15.10
C SER A 185 -16.86 13.65 -14.20
N GLY A 186 -17.48 13.68 -13.02
CA GLY A 186 -17.47 12.55 -12.08
C GLY A 186 -16.25 12.48 -11.17
N GLY A 187 -15.41 13.51 -11.15
CA GLY A 187 -14.29 13.63 -10.22
C GLY A 187 -14.75 14.07 -8.82
N VAL A 188 -13.78 14.24 -7.92
CA VAL A 188 -14.00 14.63 -6.53
C VAL A 188 -13.15 15.84 -6.16
N ILE A 189 -13.56 16.56 -5.12
CA ILE A 189 -12.76 17.63 -4.53
C ILE A 189 -12.36 17.20 -3.12
N LYS A 190 -11.07 17.08 -2.86
CA LYS A 190 -10.53 16.77 -1.54
C LYS A 190 -9.93 18.01 -0.89
N ALA A 191 -10.04 18.09 0.43
CA ALA A 191 -9.49 19.15 1.25
C ALA A 191 -8.46 18.60 2.24
N LEU A 192 -7.45 19.41 2.57
CA LEU A 192 -6.49 19.17 3.65
C LEU A 192 -6.35 20.46 4.46
N VAL A 193 -6.64 20.40 5.74
CA VAL A 193 -6.44 21.51 6.68
C VAL A 193 -5.06 21.39 7.30
N ALA A 194 -4.16 22.30 6.95
CA ALA A 194 -2.81 22.39 7.51
C ALA A 194 -2.81 23.39 8.67
N SER A 195 -2.84 22.84 9.89
CA SER A 195 -2.95 23.66 11.11
C SER A 195 -1.72 24.54 11.32
N GLY A 196 -1.97 25.82 11.62
CA GLY A 196 -0.94 26.82 11.87
C GLY A 196 -0.14 27.28 10.65
N CYS A 197 -0.61 26.97 9.42
CA CYS A 197 0.11 27.25 8.17
C CYS A 197 -0.43 28.46 7.39
N ALA A 198 -1.33 29.28 7.94
CA ALA A 198 -1.87 30.47 7.24
C ALA A 198 -0.78 31.45 6.80
N ASP A 199 0.32 31.55 7.57
CA ASP A 199 1.42 32.47 7.26
C ASP A 199 2.38 31.96 6.16
N TYR A 200 2.13 30.78 5.60
CA TYR A 200 2.95 30.27 4.50
C TYR A 200 2.98 31.24 3.34
N SER A 201 4.19 31.51 2.86
CA SER A 201 4.42 32.37 1.70
C SER A 201 3.87 31.75 0.42
N ARG A 202 3.63 32.57 -0.60
CA ARG A 202 3.26 32.06 -1.93
C ARG A 202 4.29 31.07 -2.48
N LYS A 203 5.57 31.28 -2.19
CA LYS A 203 6.65 30.37 -2.58
C LYS A 203 6.46 29.00 -1.93
N THR A 204 6.22 28.94 -0.63
CA THR A 204 5.99 27.68 0.10
C THR A 204 4.75 26.94 -0.43
N ILE A 205 3.66 27.69 -0.71
CA ILE A 205 2.45 27.09 -1.31
C ILE A 205 2.73 26.56 -2.72
N SER A 206 3.53 27.26 -3.53
CA SER A 206 3.94 26.77 -4.85
C SER A 206 4.81 25.50 -4.76
N GLU A 207 5.64 25.36 -3.74
CA GLU A 207 6.42 24.12 -3.49
C GLU A 207 5.52 22.93 -3.08
N LEU A 208 4.40 23.19 -2.41
CA LEU A 208 3.37 22.20 -2.13
C LEU A 208 2.59 21.81 -3.40
N GLU A 209 2.26 22.81 -4.23
CA GLU A 209 1.61 22.57 -5.52
C GLU A 209 2.48 21.74 -6.46
N GLU A 210 3.79 22.02 -6.53
CA GLU A 210 4.73 21.20 -7.31
C GLU A 210 4.77 19.77 -6.80
N THR A 211 4.73 19.58 -5.48
CA THR A 211 4.61 18.21 -4.89
C THR A 211 3.34 17.50 -5.38
N ALA A 212 2.20 18.18 -5.44
CA ALA A 212 0.96 17.58 -5.95
C ALA A 212 1.06 17.26 -7.46
N ARG A 213 1.70 18.13 -8.25
CA ARG A 213 1.88 17.95 -9.72
C ARG A 213 2.68 16.70 -10.07
N VAL A 214 3.69 16.35 -9.26
CA VAL A 214 4.48 15.12 -9.44
C VAL A 214 3.61 13.86 -9.39
N TYR A 215 2.46 13.93 -8.70
CA TYR A 215 1.49 12.84 -8.59
C TYR A 215 0.28 12.98 -9.54
N GLY A 216 0.37 13.88 -10.54
CA GLY A 216 -0.61 14.00 -11.61
C GLY A 216 -1.61 15.16 -11.45
N ALA A 217 -1.59 15.89 -10.33
CA ALA A 217 -2.50 17.03 -10.15
C ALA A 217 -2.25 18.15 -11.15
N LYS A 218 -3.32 18.74 -11.66
CA LYS A 218 -3.27 19.91 -12.55
C LYS A 218 -2.95 21.23 -11.81
N GLY A 219 -3.24 21.26 -10.49
CA GLY A 219 -3.00 22.43 -9.64
C GLY A 219 -3.44 22.17 -8.21
N LEU A 220 -3.10 23.08 -7.29
CA LEU A 220 -3.47 23.06 -5.90
C LEU A 220 -4.10 24.39 -5.52
N ALA A 221 -5.41 24.39 -5.23
CA ALA A 221 -6.11 25.56 -4.73
C ALA A 221 -5.90 25.71 -3.21
N TRP A 222 -6.00 26.91 -2.71
CA TRP A 222 -5.78 27.16 -1.30
C TRP A 222 -6.63 28.35 -0.78
N MET A 223 -6.86 28.36 0.54
CA MET A 223 -7.49 29.42 1.29
C MET A 223 -6.85 29.55 2.66
N LYS A 224 -6.73 30.76 3.20
CA LYS A 224 -6.20 31.03 4.55
C LYS A 224 -7.33 31.37 5.50
N VAL A 225 -7.28 30.82 6.71
CA VAL A 225 -8.28 31.08 7.75
C VAL A 225 -7.72 32.11 8.73
N HIS A 226 -8.43 33.21 8.91
CA HIS A 226 -8.10 34.28 9.85
C HIS A 226 -9.26 34.55 10.81
N GLU A 227 -9.03 35.36 11.85
CA GLU A 227 -10.08 35.74 12.81
C GLU A 227 -11.35 36.33 12.16
N LYS A 228 -11.20 36.98 10.99
CA LYS A 228 -12.30 37.61 10.24
C LYS A 228 -12.91 36.72 9.18
N GLY A 229 -12.50 35.44 9.10
CA GLY A 229 -12.99 34.47 8.11
C GLY A 229 -11.89 33.97 7.16
N ILE A 230 -12.30 33.52 5.97
CA ILE A 230 -11.40 32.94 4.96
C ILE A 230 -11.01 33.98 3.93
N GLU A 231 -9.72 34.06 3.58
CA GLU A 231 -9.21 34.95 2.54
C GLU A 231 -8.11 34.30 1.68
N GLY A 232 -7.78 34.96 0.58
CA GLY A 232 -6.72 34.57 -0.35
C GLY A 232 -7.09 33.40 -1.25
N GLY A 233 -6.24 33.09 -2.22
CA GLY A 233 -6.41 31.99 -3.17
C GLY A 233 -7.77 31.99 -3.88
N VAL A 234 -8.51 30.91 -3.69
CA VAL A 234 -9.84 30.72 -4.31
C VAL A 234 -11.00 31.20 -3.43
N SER A 235 -10.74 31.81 -2.27
CA SER A 235 -11.77 32.20 -1.29
C SER A 235 -12.86 33.12 -1.87
N LYS A 236 -12.52 33.98 -2.82
CA LYS A 236 -13.48 34.88 -3.50
C LYS A 236 -14.60 34.16 -4.23
N PHE A 237 -14.41 32.90 -4.58
CA PHE A 237 -15.45 32.10 -5.24
C PHE A 237 -16.40 31.42 -4.26
N PHE A 238 -16.15 31.53 -2.93
CA PHE A 238 -16.88 30.88 -1.87
C PHE A 238 -17.45 31.85 -0.83
N GLU A 239 -17.71 33.12 -1.21
CA GLU A 239 -18.14 34.18 -0.28
C GLU A 239 -19.35 33.79 0.58
N SER A 240 -20.36 33.18 -0.03
CA SER A 240 -21.60 32.77 0.65
C SER A 240 -21.43 31.47 1.50
N ALA A 241 -20.33 30.75 1.33
CA ALA A 241 -20.11 29.45 1.95
C ALA A 241 -18.99 29.46 3.01
N LYS A 242 -18.32 30.60 3.24
CA LYS A 242 -17.14 30.71 4.12
C LYS A 242 -17.36 30.13 5.53
N ASP A 243 -18.42 30.51 6.18
CA ASP A 243 -18.73 30.06 7.55
C ASP A 243 -19.01 28.54 7.58
N ARG A 244 -19.69 28.04 6.56
CA ARG A 244 -19.99 26.63 6.41
C ARG A 244 -18.71 25.81 6.18
N ILE A 245 -17.79 26.32 5.34
CA ILE A 245 -16.48 25.69 5.09
C ILE A 245 -15.67 25.60 6.39
N ILE A 246 -15.57 26.70 7.16
CA ILE A 246 -14.86 26.70 8.47
C ILE A 246 -15.45 25.63 9.39
N LYS A 247 -16.78 25.60 9.48
CA LYS A 247 -17.49 24.68 10.38
C LYS A 247 -17.32 23.21 9.99
N GLU A 248 -17.54 22.87 8.71
CA GLU A 248 -17.49 21.48 8.24
C GLU A 248 -16.05 20.92 8.24
N LEU A 249 -15.06 21.73 7.81
CA LEU A 249 -13.66 21.36 7.87
C LEU A 249 -13.03 21.49 9.27
N GLN A 250 -13.76 22.02 10.26
CA GLN A 250 -13.28 22.31 11.62
C GLN A 250 -11.99 23.16 11.61
N ALA A 251 -11.85 24.03 10.60
CA ALA A 251 -10.69 24.88 10.43
C ALA A 251 -10.69 26.03 11.45
N LYS A 252 -9.51 26.44 11.91
CA LYS A 252 -9.33 27.47 12.92
C LYS A 252 -8.53 28.66 12.36
N PRO A 253 -8.66 29.85 12.95
CA PRO A 253 -7.77 30.95 12.63
C PRO A 253 -6.30 30.51 12.73
N GLY A 254 -5.53 30.85 11.70
CA GLY A 254 -4.14 30.39 11.55
C GLY A 254 -3.97 29.16 10.63
N ASP A 255 -5.04 28.48 10.21
CA ASP A 255 -4.96 27.31 9.35
C ASP A 255 -4.89 27.66 7.85
N LEU A 256 -4.26 26.80 7.08
CA LEU A 256 -4.25 26.83 5.61
C LEU A 256 -5.09 25.67 5.09
N ILE A 257 -6.13 25.95 4.33
CA ILE A 257 -6.95 24.96 3.63
C ILE A 257 -6.35 24.77 2.24
N LEU A 258 -5.98 23.55 1.91
CA LEU A 258 -5.49 23.11 0.60
C LEU A 258 -6.58 22.27 -0.07
N LEU A 259 -6.88 22.54 -1.33
CA LEU A 259 -7.97 21.92 -2.07
C LEU A 259 -7.44 21.37 -3.40
N LEU A 260 -7.87 20.17 -3.75
CA LEU A 260 -7.50 19.53 -5.02
C LEU A 260 -8.72 18.83 -5.62
N GLY A 261 -9.01 19.16 -6.88
CA GLY A 261 -10.05 18.53 -7.67
C GLY A 261 -9.48 17.75 -8.83
N ASP A 262 -9.79 16.45 -8.89
CA ASP A 262 -9.42 15.55 -10.00
C ASP A 262 -10.22 14.24 -9.90
N GLU A 263 -9.87 13.23 -10.71
CA GLU A 263 -10.31 11.85 -10.48
C GLU A 263 -9.92 11.40 -9.07
N TRP A 264 -10.75 10.55 -8.46
CA TRP A 264 -10.60 10.16 -7.05
C TRP A 264 -9.17 9.70 -6.67
N LYS A 265 -8.58 8.79 -7.46
CA LYS A 265 -7.23 8.26 -7.17
C LYS A 265 -6.17 9.37 -7.24
N THR A 266 -6.23 10.23 -8.28
CA THR A 266 -5.31 11.36 -8.45
C THR A 266 -5.49 12.40 -7.35
N ALA A 267 -6.72 12.76 -7.02
CA ALA A 267 -7.01 13.73 -5.96
C ALA A 267 -6.46 13.24 -4.59
N CYS A 268 -6.72 11.99 -4.24
CA CYS A 268 -6.23 11.39 -3.01
C CYS A 268 -4.70 11.31 -2.98
N THR A 269 -4.05 10.72 -3.99
CA THR A 269 -2.60 10.48 -3.98
C THR A 269 -1.80 11.78 -4.01
N SER A 270 -2.24 12.76 -4.81
CA SER A 270 -1.57 14.05 -4.90
C SER A 270 -1.67 14.84 -3.59
N LEU A 271 -2.86 14.88 -2.98
CA LEU A 271 -3.03 15.57 -1.70
C LEU A 271 -2.40 14.81 -0.54
N GLY A 272 -2.33 13.49 -0.61
CA GLY A 272 -1.59 12.62 0.31
C GLY A 272 -0.08 12.90 0.28
N ALA A 273 0.49 13.15 -0.91
CA ALA A 273 1.88 13.57 -1.04
C ALA A 273 2.13 14.94 -0.39
N VAL A 274 1.20 15.89 -0.58
CA VAL A 274 1.24 17.20 0.12
C VAL A 274 1.14 17.02 1.63
N ARG A 275 0.25 16.17 2.12
CA ARG A 275 0.13 15.79 3.53
C ARG A 275 1.48 15.30 4.09
N ASN A 276 2.13 14.39 3.40
CA ASN A 276 3.42 13.83 3.78
C ASN A 276 4.53 14.88 3.78
N LYS A 277 4.53 15.81 2.82
CA LYS A 277 5.45 16.94 2.75
C LYS A 277 5.28 17.87 3.95
N LEU A 278 4.03 18.22 4.29
CA LEU A 278 3.69 19.02 5.46
C LEU A 278 4.13 18.35 6.76
N GLY A 279 3.89 17.06 6.93
CA GLY A 279 4.35 16.29 8.09
C GLY A 279 5.87 16.36 8.30
N SER A 280 6.63 16.45 7.18
CA SER A 280 8.09 16.64 7.24
C SER A 280 8.48 18.08 7.55
N LEU A 281 7.86 19.07 6.89
CA LEU A 281 8.14 20.51 7.10
C LEU A 281 7.84 20.94 8.54
N LEU A 282 6.77 20.41 9.11
CA LEU A 282 6.34 20.71 10.49
C LEU A 282 7.01 19.81 11.55
N SER A 283 7.93 18.93 11.13
CA SER A 283 8.64 18.01 12.03
C SER A 283 7.70 17.10 12.86
N LEU A 284 6.55 16.71 12.30
CA LEU A 284 5.55 15.88 12.98
C LEU A 284 5.89 14.39 12.98
N LYS A 285 6.88 13.98 12.20
CA LYS A 285 7.30 12.58 12.03
C LYS A 285 8.33 12.20 13.10
N ASP A 286 7.86 11.92 14.33
CA ASP A 286 8.75 11.41 15.38
C ASP A 286 9.40 10.09 14.94
N LYS A 287 10.73 10.04 14.93
CA LYS A 287 11.53 8.87 14.53
C LYS A 287 11.50 7.74 15.55
N ASN A 288 11.14 8.03 16.79
CA ASN A 288 11.05 7.04 17.87
C ASN A 288 9.65 6.43 18.01
N LEU A 289 8.68 6.94 17.26
CA LEU A 289 7.31 6.47 17.27
C LEU A 289 7.07 5.50 16.13
N PHE A 290 6.58 4.31 16.47
CA PHE A 290 6.17 3.29 15.50
C PHE A 290 4.65 3.16 15.53
N ARG A 291 4.00 3.46 14.39
CA ARG A 291 2.56 3.38 14.21
C ARG A 291 2.26 2.38 13.11
N PHE A 292 1.75 1.22 13.51
CA PHE A 292 1.35 0.14 12.61
C PHE A 292 -0.12 0.23 12.29
N ALA A 293 -0.49 -0.23 11.10
CA ALA A 293 -1.86 -0.55 10.74
C ALA A 293 -1.87 -1.65 9.67
N TRP A 294 -2.95 -2.43 9.63
CA TRP A 294 -3.29 -3.26 8.50
C TRP A 294 -4.14 -2.45 7.53
N VAL A 295 -3.77 -2.45 6.27
CA VAL A 295 -4.62 -1.99 5.17
C VAL A 295 -5.20 -3.24 4.53
N ILE A 296 -6.52 -3.28 4.42
CA ILE A 296 -7.31 -4.45 3.99
C ILE A 296 -8.31 -4.05 2.90
N ASP A 297 -9.01 -5.02 2.36
CA ASP A 297 -10.10 -4.78 1.40
C ASP A 297 -9.63 -4.02 0.14
N PHE A 298 -8.50 -4.43 -0.40
CA PHE A 298 -8.00 -3.90 -1.68
C PHE A 298 -8.87 -4.36 -2.85
N PRO A 299 -8.97 -3.58 -3.94
CA PRO A 299 -9.49 -4.07 -5.20
C PRO A 299 -8.72 -5.32 -5.65
N LEU A 300 -9.44 -6.31 -6.18
CA LEU A 300 -8.82 -7.51 -6.72
C LEU A 300 -8.28 -7.28 -8.13
N PHE A 301 -8.94 -6.42 -8.89
CA PHE A 301 -8.59 -6.08 -10.27
C PHE A 301 -8.47 -4.57 -10.45
N GLU A 302 -7.61 -4.16 -11.36
CA GLU A 302 -7.50 -2.80 -11.89
C GLU A 302 -7.70 -2.82 -13.41
N TRP A 303 -8.43 -1.81 -13.93
CA TRP A 303 -8.63 -1.68 -15.37
C TRP A 303 -7.39 -1.09 -16.03
N ASN A 304 -6.79 -1.82 -16.94
CA ASN A 304 -5.68 -1.36 -17.77
C ASN A 304 -6.24 -0.71 -19.04
N GLN A 305 -6.17 0.62 -19.09
CA GLN A 305 -6.68 1.38 -20.25
C GLN A 305 -5.86 1.16 -21.53
N GLU A 306 -4.55 0.91 -21.41
CA GLU A 306 -3.66 0.73 -22.55
C GLU A 306 -3.93 -0.61 -23.23
N GLU A 307 -4.11 -1.67 -22.45
CA GLU A 307 -4.34 -3.03 -22.94
C GLU A 307 -5.84 -3.38 -23.05
N ASN A 308 -6.72 -2.48 -22.60
CA ASN A 308 -8.18 -2.66 -22.58
C ASN A 308 -8.61 -3.99 -21.95
N LYS A 309 -8.05 -4.30 -20.77
CA LYS A 309 -8.32 -5.53 -20.02
C LYS A 309 -8.25 -5.29 -18.51
N TRP A 310 -8.73 -6.25 -17.74
CA TRP A 310 -8.50 -6.30 -16.29
C TRP A 310 -7.14 -6.92 -15.99
N ASP A 311 -6.33 -6.25 -15.16
CA ASP A 311 -5.13 -6.79 -14.57
C ASP A 311 -5.38 -7.10 -13.09
N PRO A 312 -4.72 -8.12 -12.51
CA PRO A 312 -4.80 -8.33 -11.07
C PRO A 312 -4.07 -7.19 -10.36
N ALA A 313 -4.73 -6.58 -9.37
CA ALA A 313 -4.15 -5.45 -8.64
C ALA A 313 -2.87 -5.82 -7.87
N HIS A 314 -2.73 -7.09 -7.45
CA HIS A 314 -1.53 -7.64 -6.82
C HIS A 314 -1.08 -8.90 -7.58
N HIS A 315 -1.76 -10.04 -7.38
CA HIS A 315 -1.49 -11.25 -8.14
C HIS A 315 -2.75 -12.13 -8.27
N MET A 316 -2.75 -12.98 -9.28
CA MET A 316 -3.90 -13.76 -9.71
C MET A 316 -4.28 -14.95 -8.81
N PHE A 317 -3.55 -15.20 -7.72
CA PHE A 317 -3.82 -16.28 -6.77
C PHE A 317 -4.51 -15.80 -5.49
N THR A 318 -4.87 -14.52 -5.42
CA THR A 318 -5.60 -13.93 -4.28
C THR A 318 -7.06 -14.35 -4.31
N MET A 319 -7.57 -14.86 -3.18
CA MET A 319 -8.98 -15.21 -3.03
C MET A 319 -9.85 -13.95 -3.10
N PRO A 320 -10.86 -13.90 -3.99
CA PRO A 320 -11.89 -12.87 -3.89
C PRO A 320 -12.68 -13.06 -2.60
N GLN A 321 -13.11 -11.96 -1.97
CA GLN A 321 -14.00 -12.09 -0.81
C GLN A 321 -15.28 -12.79 -1.23
N GLU A 322 -15.76 -13.74 -0.43
CA GLU A 322 -16.87 -14.64 -0.73
C GLU A 322 -18.13 -13.94 -1.26
N ARG A 323 -18.45 -12.78 -0.68
CA ARG A 323 -19.61 -11.95 -1.07
C ARG A 323 -19.59 -11.48 -2.53
N PHE A 324 -18.44 -11.45 -3.18
CA PHE A 324 -18.30 -11.02 -4.59
C PHE A 324 -18.30 -12.17 -5.58
N LEU A 325 -18.17 -13.42 -5.16
CA LEU A 325 -18.16 -14.58 -6.03
C LEU A 325 -19.36 -14.66 -7.01
N PRO A 326 -20.61 -14.30 -6.61
CA PRO A 326 -21.75 -14.35 -7.54
C PRO A 326 -21.67 -13.34 -8.70
N ASN A 327 -20.89 -12.26 -8.56
CA ASN A 327 -20.78 -11.17 -9.54
C ASN A 327 -19.36 -11.01 -10.11
N LEU A 328 -18.49 -11.98 -9.89
CA LEU A 328 -17.07 -11.91 -10.18
C LEU A 328 -16.76 -11.47 -11.63
N GLU A 329 -17.45 -12.02 -12.62
CA GLU A 329 -17.28 -11.70 -14.04
C GLU A 329 -18.13 -10.52 -14.51
N LYS A 330 -19.23 -10.22 -13.80
CA LYS A 330 -20.17 -9.17 -14.23
C LYS A 330 -19.66 -7.77 -13.93
N ASP A 331 -18.97 -7.63 -12.81
CA ASP A 331 -18.42 -6.36 -12.36
C ASP A 331 -17.08 -6.57 -11.63
N PRO A 332 -16.00 -6.93 -12.35
CA PRO A 332 -14.70 -7.18 -11.77
C PRO A 332 -14.14 -5.96 -11.01
N GLY A 333 -14.52 -4.74 -11.43
CA GLY A 333 -14.06 -3.50 -10.81
C GLY A 333 -14.55 -3.30 -9.37
N SER A 334 -15.65 -3.94 -8.98
CA SER A 334 -16.16 -3.87 -7.60
C SER A 334 -15.63 -4.96 -6.69
N VAL A 335 -14.91 -5.94 -7.23
CA VAL A 335 -14.46 -7.11 -6.47
C VAL A 335 -13.30 -6.75 -5.54
N LEU A 336 -13.46 -7.05 -4.26
CA LEU A 336 -12.39 -6.93 -3.26
C LEU A 336 -11.73 -8.29 -3.00
N GLY A 337 -10.41 -8.26 -2.82
CA GLY A 337 -9.62 -9.44 -2.49
C GLY A 337 -9.47 -9.65 -0.99
N ASP A 338 -9.25 -10.89 -0.56
CA ASP A 338 -8.76 -11.22 0.78
C ASP A 338 -7.24 -11.04 0.84
N LEU A 339 -6.83 -9.80 0.65
CA LEU A 339 -5.44 -9.39 0.70
C LEU A 339 -5.26 -8.24 1.68
N TYR A 340 -4.04 -8.09 2.17
CA TYR A 340 -3.72 -7.15 3.23
C TYR A 340 -2.25 -6.74 3.19
N ASP A 341 -2.00 -5.48 3.52
CA ASP A 341 -0.66 -4.95 3.74
C ASP A 341 -0.50 -4.51 5.19
N LEU A 342 0.64 -4.81 5.77
CA LEU A 342 1.06 -4.24 7.03
C LEU A 342 1.91 -3.01 6.77
N VAL A 343 1.46 -1.87 7.29
CA VAL A 343 2.14 -0.59 7.12
C VAL A 343 2.67 -0.06 8.44
N CYS A 344 3.80 0.62 8.39
CA CYS A 344 4.36 1.34 9.53
C CYS A 344 5.02 2.64 9.08
N ASN A 345 4.58 3.76 9.65
CA ASN A 345 5.22 5.06 9.43
C ASN A 345 5.33 5.47 7.94
N GLY A 346 4.36 5.10 7.12
CA GLY A 346 4.35 5.42 5.70
C GLY A 346 5.12 4.44 4.81
N LEU A 347 5.49 3.28 5.35
CA LEU A 347 6.17 2.20 4.64
C LEU A 347 5.36 0.92 4.72
N GLU A 348 5.27 0.19 3.62
CA GLU A 348 4.79 -1.18 3.57
C GLU A 348 5.88 -2.10 4.11
N LEU A 349 5.59 -2.80 5.19
CA LEU A 349 6.53 -3.74 5.82
C LEU A 349 6.29 -5.18 5.39
N ALA A 350 5.05 -5.54 5.15
CA ALA A 350 4.66 -6.88 4.72
C ALA A 350 3.38 -6.81 3.90
N SER A 351 3.20 -7.79 3.04
CA SER A 351 2.00 -8.01 2.24
C SER A 351 1.63 -9.48 2.28
N GLY A 352 0.36 -9.79 2.18
CA GLY A 352 -0.12 -11.16 2.13
C GLY A 352 -1.56 -11.26 1.67
N SER A 353 -2.00 -12.50 1.41
CA SER A 353 -3.39 -12.76 1.02
C SER A 353 -3.79 -14.17 1.42
N ILE A 354 -5.10 -14.39 1.53
CA ILE A 354 -5.65 -15.74 1.47
C ILE A 354 -5.59 -16.20 0.01
N ARG A 355 -5.05 -17.40 -0.21
CA ARG A 355 -4.87 -17.97 -1.55
C ARG A 355 -6.13 -18.66 -2.02
N ILE A 356 -6.36 -18.64 -3.34
CA ILE A 356 -7.39 -19.46 -3.96
C ILE A 356 -7.00 -20.93 -3.81
N HIS A 357 -7.90 -21.72 -3.26
CA HIS A 357 -7.76 -23.18 -3.10
C HIS A 357 -8.83 -23.96 -3.87
N ASP A 358 -9.76 -23.27 -4.52
CA ASP A 358 -10.79 -23.85 -5.38
C ASP A 358 -10.38 -23.67 -6.84
N PRO A 359 -10.15 -24.77 -7.61
CA PRO A 359 -9.76 -24.70 -9.01
C PRO A 359 -10.77 -23.96 -9.92
N GLU A 360 -12.07 -24.05 -9.60
CA GLU A 360 -13.09 -23.37 -10.40
C GLU A 360 -13.02 -21.84 -10.21
N ILE A 361 -12.78 -21.37 -9.00
CA ILE A 361 -12.56 -19.94 -8.74
C ILE A 361 -11.28 -19.48 -9.45
N GLN A 362 -10.21 -20.28 -9.41
CA GLN A 362 -8.95 -19.94 -10.09
C GLN A 362 -9.11 -19.83 -11.61
N LYS A 363 -9.86 -20.71 -12.24
CA LYS A 363 -10.16 -20.62 -13.69
C LYS A 363 -10.92 -19.35 -14.04
N ARG A 364 -11.90 -18.95 -13.21
CA ARG A 364 -12.67 -17.71 -13.39
C ARG A 364 -11.76 -16.48 -13.33
N ILE A 365 -10.84 -16.43 -12.35
CA ILE A 365 -9.85 -15.34 -12.25
C ILE A 365 -8.96 -15.29 -13.49
N PHE A 366 -8.42 -16.42 -13.94
CA PHE A 366 -7.60 -16.49 -15.15
C PHE A 366 -8.34 -15.98 -16.38
N SER A 367 -9.61 -16.36 -16.54
CA SER A 367 -10.45 -15.88 -17.64
C SER A 367 -10.62 -14.37 -17.64
N ILE A 368 -10.87 -13.75 -16.45
CA ILE A 368 -11.03 -12.30 -16.31
C ILE A 368 -9.75 -11.54 -16.70
N VAL A 369 -8.59 -12.05 -16.32
CA VAL A 369 -7.30 -11.41 -16.64
C VAL A 369 -6.74 -11.83 -18.01
N GLY A 370 -7.51 -12.60 -18.80
CA GLY A 370 -7.20 -12.92 -20.19
C GLY A 370 -6.23 -14.08 -20.39
N PHE A 371 -6.04 -14.97 -19.41
CA PHE A 371 -5.29 -16.23 -19.63
C PHE A 371 -6.19 -17.31 -20.25
N SER A 372 -5.68 -17.96 -21.31
CA SER A 372 -6.31 -19.20 -21.80
C SER A 372 -5.99 -20.38 -20.87
N GLU A 373 -6.81 -21.45 -20.94
CA GLU A 373 -6.55 -22.67 -20.17
C GLU A 373 -5.18 -23.29 -20.52
N GLU A 374 -4.76 -23.24 -21.79
CA GLU A 374 -3.46 -23.74 -22.21
C GLU A 374 -2.32 -22.94 -21.59
N GLN A 375 -2.44 -21.61 -21.59
CA GLN A 375 -1.45 -20.71 -20.96
C GLN A 375 -1.36 -20.92 -19.45
N ALA A 376 -2.51 -21.09 -18.78
CA ALA A 376 -2.58 -21.38 -17.37
C ALA A 376 -1.91 -22.72 -17.04
N GLN A 377 -2.22 -23.77 -17.83
CA GLN A 377 -1.63 -25.11 -17.67
C GLN A 377 -0.11 -25.11 -17.94
N GLU A 378 0.37 -24.40 -18.96
CA GLU A 378 1.80 -24.32 -19.27
C GLU A 378 2.59 -23.65 -18.14
N ARG A 379 2.06 -22.56 -17.56
CA ARG A 379 2.75 -21.77 -16.56
C ARG A 379 2.58 -22.27 -15.13
N PHE A 380 1.38 -22.77 -14.79
CA PHE A 380 0.96 -23.08 -13.42
C PHE A 380 0.38 -24.49 -13.25
N GLY A 381 0.44 -25.35 -14.28
CA GLY A 381 -0.19 -26.67 -14.28
C GLY A 381 0.23 -27.59 -13.14
N PHE A 382 1.35 -27.33 -12.48
CA PHE A 382 1.77 -28.06 -11.29
C PHE A 382 1.09 -27.55 -9.99
N LEU A 383 0.35 -26.44 -10.06
CA LEU A 383 -0.48 -25.91 -8.95
C LEU A 383 -1.97 -26.16 -9.18
N LEU A 384 -2.39 -26.35 -10.44
CA LEU A 384 -3.76 -26.62 -10.87
C LEU A 384 -4.06 -28.12 -10.83
#